data_9d64c0ac4662eac3e79eee1587308188
#
_entry.id   9d64c0ac4662eac3e79eee1587308188
#
_cell.length_a   1.000
_cell.length_b   1.000
_cell.length_c   1.000
_cell.angle_alpha   90.00
_cell.angle_beta   90.00
_cell.angle_gamma   90.00
#
_symmetry.space_group_name_H-M   'P 1'
#
loop_
_entity.id
_entity.type
_entity.pdbx_description
1 polymer ?
#
loop_
_entity_poly.entity_id
_entity_poly.type
_entity_poly.pdbx_seq_one_letter_code
_entity_poly.pdbx_strand_id
1 'polypeptide(L)'
;SDLPFDQIKGTGINYAITANGSGIYEISTGKCLYENAMDEELVTPILNFLLTRDIHMDAFIGGKGYTPVQCVETAQKLTVPSSIKNYIITTRTRLDNILQFIHENQLKVQKMTLNFYPAADGTLIDRETVRKFLVSNPSITTVCGGYNNLEFTRADANKGVGLRKLAEILGDRK
;
A
#
# COMPACT_ATOMS: atom_id res chain seq x y z
N SER A 1 -0.21 -1.91 -4.57
CA SER A 1 0.07 -1.48 -5.95
C SER A 1 -1.21 -1.56 -6.75
N ASP A 2 -1.49 -0.52 -7.52
CA ASP A 2 -2.60 -0.55 -8.46
C ASP A 2 -2.45 -1.72 -9.41
N LEU A 3 -3.55 -2.42 -9.65
CA LEU A 3 -3.59 -3.46 -10.67
C LEU A 3 -3.74 -2.78 -12.05
N PRO A 4 -2.79 -2.97 -12.96
CA PRO A 4 -2.87 -2.41 -14.30
C PRO A 4 -3.79 -3.27 -15.19
N PHE A 5 -5.07 -3.36 -14.84
CA PHE A 5 -6.03 -4.25 -15.49
C PHE A 5 -6.04 -4.11 -17.01
N ASP A 6 -5.99 -2.88 -17.53
CA ASP A 6 -6.00 -2.64 -18.98
C ASP A 6 -4.74 -3.15 -19.67
N GLN A 7 -3.60 -3.16 -18.97
CA GLN A 7 -2.31 -3.61 -19.52
C GLN A 7 -2.17 -5.13 -19.52
N ILE A 8 -2.79 -5.81 -18.54
CA ILE A 8 -2.68 -7.27 -18.38
C ILE A 8 -3.86 -8.02 -18.99
N LYS A 9 -4.93 -7.34 -19.36
CA LYS A 9 -6.08 -7.94 -20.04
C LYS A 9 -5.64 -8.52 -21.39
N GLY A 10 -5.97 -9.79 -21.62
CA GLY A 10 -5.61 -10.50 -22.87
C GLY A 10 -4.18 -11.07 -22.90
N THR A 11 -3.38 -10.88 -21.85
CA THR A 11 -2.00 -11.44 -21.78
C THR A 11 -1.94 -12.92 -21.34
N GLY A 12 -3.08 -13.53 -21.03
CA GLY A 12 -3.14 -14.89 -20.47
C GLY A 12 -2.91 -14.94 -18.95
N ILE A 13 -2.67 -13.81 -18.29
CA ILE A 13 -2.61 -13.73 -16.82
C ILE A 13 -4.03 -13.78 -16.28
N ASN A 14 -4.34 -14.81 -15.48
CA ASN A 14 -5.68 -15.02 -14.94
C ASN A 14 -5.85 -14.46 -13.53
N TYR A 15 -4.78 -14.45 -12.73
CA TYR A 15 -4.81 -14.05 -11.33
C TYR A 15 -3.64 -13.13 -10.99
N ALA A 16 -3.86 -12.22 -10.05
CA ALA A 16 -2.81 -11.36 -9.51
C ALA A 16 -2.79 -11.41 -7.97
N ILE A 17 -1.61 -11.61 -7.41
CA ILE A 17 -1.35 -11.44 -5.98
C ILE A 17 -0.78 -10.02 -5.80
N THR A 18 -1.42 -9.20 -4.98
CA THR A 18 -1.09 -7.78 -4.81
C THR A 18 -0.79 -7.43 -3.36
N ALA A 19 -0.36 -6.20 -3.15
CA ALA A 19 -0.18 -5.62 -1.81
C ALA A 19 0.60 -6.56 -0.86
N ASN A 20 1.75 -7.07 -1.34
CA ASN A 20 2.62 -8.01 -0.60
C ASN A 20 1.92 -9.32 -0.15
N GLY A 21 0.86 -9.74 -0.85
CA GLY A 21 0.10 -10.94 -0.52
C GLY A 21 -1.21 -10.69 0.21
N SER A 22 -1.56 -9.43 0.47
CA SER A 22 -2.80 -9.05 1.15
C SER A 22 -4.05 -9.15 0.26
N GLY A 23 -3.91 -9.20 -1.06
CA GLY A 23 -5.02 -9.30 -1.99
C GLY A 23 -4.75 -10.28 -3.13
N ILE A 24 -5.78 -11.03 -3.54
CA ILE A 24 -5.77 -11.89 -4.73
C ILE A 24 -6.96 -11.50 -5.60
N TYR A 25 -6.69 -11.24 -6.86
CA TYR A 25 -7.70 -10.80 -7.82
C TYR A 25 -7.75 -11.72 -9.03
N GLU A 26 -8.97 -11.99 -9.51
CA GLU A 26 -9.21 -12.60 -10.81
C GLU A 26 -9.22 -11.48 -11.87
N ILE A 27 -8.34 -11.59 -12.87
CA ILE A 27 -8.11 -10.49 -13.82
C ILE A 27 -9.30 -10.29 -14.77
N SER A 28 -9.93 -11.39 -15.20
CA SER A 28 -11.06 -11.33 -16.16
C SER A 28 -12.28 -10.58 -15.62
N THR A 29 -12.53 -10.68 -14.31
CA THR A 29 -13.71 -10.12 -13.64
C THR A 29 -13.38 -8.91 -12.76
N GLY A 30 -12.11 -8.72 -12.38
CA GLY A 30 -11.69 -7.75 -11.36
C GLY A 30 -12.09 -8.14 -9.94
N LYS A 31 -12.64 -9.36 -9.75
CA LYS A 31 -13.12 -9.81 -8.44
C LYS A 31 -11.96 -10.06 -7.48
N CYS A 32 -12.07 -9.54 -6.26
CA CYS A 32 -11.22 -9.91 -5.15
C CYS A 32 -11.63 -11.30 -4.64
N LEU A 33 -10.71 -12.27 -4.73
CA LEU A 33 -10.93 -13.65 -4.30
C LEU A 33 -10.46 -13.91 -2.87
N TYR A 34 -9.51 -13.12 -2.41
CA TYR A 34 -8.96 -13.19 -1.07
C TYR A 34 -8.46 -11.80 -0.65
N GLU A 35 -8.74 -11.43 0.58
CA GLU A 35 -8.25 -10.20 1.20
C GLU A 35 -7.82 -10.46 2.64
N ASN A 36 -6.59 -10.06 2.97
CA ASN A 36 -6.06 -10.01 4.32
C ASN A 36 -5.53 -8.59 4.57
N ALA A 37 -6.45 -7.70 4.92
CA ALA A 37 -6.20 -6.28 5.04
C ALA A 37 -6.33 -5.79 6.49
N MET A 38 -5.72 -4.66 6.79
CA MET A 38 -5.87 -3.95 8.06
C MET A 38 -7.27 -3.33 8.10
N ASP A 39 -8.03 -3.64 9.15
CA ASP A 39 -9.31 -2.99 9.42
C ASP A 39 -9.12 -1.56 9.95
N GLU A 40 -10.23 -0.85 10.10
CA GLU A 40 -10.23 0.54 10.57
C GLU A 40 -9.63 0.67 11.97
N GLU A 41 -9.93 -0.26 12.87
CA GLU A 41 -9.44 -0.25 14.25
C GLU A 41 -7.92 -0.32 14.31
N LEU A 42 -7.31 -1.16 13.46
CA LEU A 42 -5.86 -1.29 13.37
C LEU A 42 -5.20 -0.11 12.65
N VAL A 43 -5.79 0.36 11.54
CA VAL A 43 -5.10 1.35 10.69
C VAL A 43 -5.28 2.79 11.16
N THR A 44 -6.39 3.13 11.83
CA THR A 44 -6.68 4.52 12.25
C THR A 44 -5.61 5.10 13.19
N PRO A 45 -5.17 4.44 14.27
CA PRO A 45 -4.12 5.01 15.11
C PRO A 45 -2.79 5.17 14.37
N ILE A 46 -2.50 4.28 13.40
CA ILE A 46 -1.30 4.39 12.58
C ILE A 46 -1.40 5.60 11.65
N LEU A 47 -2.52 5.78 10.96
CA LEU A 47 -2.75 6.93 10.09
C LEU A 47 -2.72 8.25 10.86
N ASN A 48 -3.31 8.31 12.05
CA ASN A 48 -3.26 9.51 12.90
C ASN A 48 -1.81 9.92 13.22
N PHE A 49 -0.95 8.94 13.51
CA PHE A 49 0.48 9.21 13.71
C PHE A 49 1.17 9.67 12.42
N LEU A 50 0.94 8.97 11.30
CA LEU A 50 1.61 9.26 10.03
C LEU A 50 1.20 10.62 9.45
N LEU A 51 -0.06 11.02 9.59
CA LEU A 51 -0.58 12.30 9.09
C LEU A 51 0.02 13.54 9.79
N THR A 52 0.70 13.34 10.93
CA THR A 52 1.46 14.41 11.60
C THR A 52 2.92 14.54 11.12
N ARG A 53 3.33 13.73 10.12
CA ARG A 53 4.72 13.67 9.62
C ARG A 53 4.83 14.30 8.24
N ASP A 54 5.98 14.88 7.94
CA ASP A 54 6.27 15.40 6.60
C ASP A 54 6.81 14.27 5.70
N ILE A 55 5.92 13.37 5.30
CA ILE A 55 6.20 12.20 4.48
C ILE A 55 5.18 12.08 3.35
N HIS A 56 5.56 11.38 2.29
CA HIS A 56 4.59 10.92 1.29
C HIS A 56 4.07 9.55 1.68
N MET A 57 2.76 9.33 1.58
CA MET A 57 2.14 8.02 1.83
C MET A 57 1.10 7.65 0.79
N ASP A 58 1.07 6.37 0.45
CA ASP A 58 0.02 5.73 -0.35
C ASP A 58 -0.67 4.62 0.44
N ALA A 59 -2.00 4.60 0.44
CA ALA A 59 -2.82 3.50 0.92
C ALA A 59 -3.34 2.68 -0.26
N PHE A 60 -3.23 1.36 -0.18
CA PHE A 60 -3.79 0.46 -1.18
C PHE A 60 -5.05 -0.21 -0.63
N ILE A 61 -6.17 0.06 -1.27
CA ILE A 61 -7.53 -0.34 -0.85
C ILE A 61 -8.24 -0.91 -2.07
N GLY A 62 -8.72 -2.15 -1.99
CA GLY A 62 -9.44 -2.78 -3.08
C GLY A 62 -8.67 -2.84 -4.41
N GLY A 63 -7.33 -2.97 -4.37
CA GLY A 63 -6.46 -2.99 -5.55
C GLY A 63 -6.19 -1.63 -6.18
N LYS A 64 -6.60 -0.52 -5.54
CA LYS A 64 -6.35 0.86 -5.99
C LYS A 64 -5.47 1.62 -4.99
N GLY A 65 -4.67 2.57 -5.49
CA GLY A 65 -3.82 3.42 -4.68
C GLY A 65 -4.47 4.78 -4.40
N TYR A 66 -4.40 5.19 -3.15
CA TYR A 66 -4.92 6.46 -2.66
C TYR A 66 -3.82 7.22 -1.92
N THR A 67 -3.77 8.54 -2.09
CA THR A 67 -2.84 9.40 -1.35
C THR A 67 -3.59 10.58 -0.70
N PRO A 68 -3.31 10.91 0.58
CA PRO A 68 -3.85 12.13 1.18
C PRO A 68 -3.37 13.36 0.42
N VAL A 69 -4.25 14.33 0.19
CA VAL A 69 -3.93 15.52 -0.58
C VAL A 69 -2.74 16.30 -0.01
N GLN A 70 -2.60 16.32 1.32
CA GLN A 70 -1.46 16.94 2.01
C GLN A 70 -0.10 16.29 1.70
N CYS A 71 -0.08 15.04 1.22
CA CYS A 71 1.15 14.33 0.87
C CYS A 71 1.58 14.54 -0.59
N VAL A 72 0.74 15.19 -1.42
CA VAL A 72 1.02 15.39 -2.85
C VAL A 72 2.23 16.28 -3.08
N GLU A 73 2.37 17.35 -2.31
CA GLU A 73 3.54 18.24 -2.40
C GLU A 73 4.82 17.52 -1.95
N THR A 74 4.74 16.69 -0.91
CA THR A 74 5.88 15.90 -0.43
C THR A 74 6.37 14.94 -1.51
N ALA A 75 5.49 14.43 -2.39
CA ALA A 75 5.89 13.59 -3.52
C ALA A 75 6.86 14.30 -4.47
N GLN A 76 6.78 15.61 -4.62
CA GLN A 76 7.70 16.40 -5.44
C GLN A 76 9.12 16.44 -4.87
N LYS A 77 9.26 16.37 -3.55
CA LYS A 77 10.56 16.41 -2.84
C LYS A 77 11.31 15.06 -2.88
N LEU A 78 10.64 13.97 -3.30
CA LEU A 78 11.25 12.63 -3.33
C LEU A 78 12.42 12.57 -4.31
N THR A 79 13.52 11.94 -3.88
CA THR A 79 14.73 11.69 -4.68
C THR A 79 14.68 10.30 -5.34
N VAL A 80 13.67 10.07 -6.15
CA VAL A 80 13.45 8.85 -6.93
C VAL A 80 13.51 9.17 -8.42
N PRO A 81 13.76 8.18 -9.32
CA PRO A 81 13.71 8.39 -10.76
C PRO A 81 12.42 9.08 -11.20
N SER A 82 12.53 9.95 -12.21
CA SER A 82 11.39 10.74 -12.71
C SER A 82 10.21 9.88 -13.14
N SER A 83 10.47 8.71 -13.72
CA SER A 83 9.42 7.74 -14.08
C SER A 83 8.63 7.24 -12.89
N ILE A 84 9.31 6.94 -11.77
CA ILE A 84 8.67 6.51 -10.53
C ILE A 84 7.90 7.67 -9.90
N LYS A 85 8.49 8.86 -9.86
CA LYS A 85 7.82 10.06 -9.35
C LYS A 85 6.54 10.35 -10.13
N ASN A 86 6.61 10.35 -11.45
CA ASN A 86 5.46 10.55 -12.32
C ASN A 86 4.39 9.48 -12.08
N TYR A 87 4.79 8.22 -11.98
CA TYR A 87 3.86 7.12 -11.68
C TYR A 87 3.11 7.36 -10.36
N ILE A 88 3.81 7.71 -9.27
CA ILE A 88 3.21 8.01 -7.98
C ILE A 88 2.19 9.16 -8.09
N ILE A 89 2.58 10.25 -8.76
CA ILE A 89 1.76 11.47 -8.85
C ILE A 89 0.52 11.27 -9.73
N THR A 90 0.62 10.47 -10.79
CA THR A 90 -0.42 10.37 -11.83
C THR A 90 -1.40 9.23 -11.62
N THR A 91 -1.03 8.18 -10.86
CA THR A 91 -1.87 6.98 -10.72
C THR A 91 -2.65 6.90 -9.42
N ARG A 92 -2.37 7.78 -8.45
CA ARG A 92 -3.07 7.75 -7.15
C ARG A 92 -4.33 8.62 -7.17
N THR A 93 -5.39 8.07 -6.58
CA THR A 93 -6.57 8.87 -6.25
C THR A 93 -6.28 9.72 -5.02
N ARG A 94 -6.48 11.03 -5.15
CA ARG A 94 -6.25 11.98 -4.06
C ARG A 94 -7.45 12.02 -3.14
N LEU A 95 -7.22 12.00 -1.83
CA LEU A 95 -8.24 12.08 -0.81
C LEU A 95 -8.00 13.29 0.11
N ASP A 96 -9.02 14.11 0.30
CA ASP A 96 -8.96 15.22 1.25
C ASP A 96 -8.85 14.70 2.69
N ASN A 97 -9.58 13.65 3.02
CA ASN A 97 -9.56 13.02 4.33
C ASN A 97 -9.60 11.48 4.20
N ILE A 98 -8.45 10.85 4.31
CA ILE A 98 -8.33 9.39 4.17
C ILE A 98 -9.02 8.64 5.33
N LEU A 99 -9.01 9.18 6.55
CA LEU A 99 -9.67 8.56 7.70
C LEU A 99 -11.19 8.54 7.53
N GLN A 100 -11.76 9.67 7.13
CA GLN A 100 -13.18 9.76 6.83
C GLN A 100 -13.57 8.84 5.68
N PHE A 101 -12.77 8.77 4.61
CA PHE A 101 -13.01 7.90 3.47
C PHE A 101 -13.05 6.41 3.89
N ILE A 102 -12.12 5.97 4.73
CA ILE A 102 -12.08 4.60 5.27
C ILE A 102 -13.32 4.32 6.12
N HIS A 103 -13.65 5.23 7.05
CA HIS A 103 -14.76 5.09 7.98
C HIS A 103 -16.11 5.02 7.26
N GLU A 104 -16.43 6.02 6.44
CA GLU A 104 -17.75 6.13 5.78
C GLU A 104 -18.02 4.98 4.81
N ASN A 105 -16.98 4.42 4.20
CA ASN A 105 -17.10 3.33 3.24
C ASN A 105 -16.76 1.95 3.84
N GLN A 106 -16.51 1.87 5.15
CA GLN A 106 -16.14 0.62 5.87
C GLN A 106 -15.01 -0.15 5.18
N LEU A 107 -13.98 0.58 4.77
CA LEU A 107 -12.90 0.03 3.95
C LEU A 107 -11.79 -0.57 4.81
N LYS A 108 -11.06 -1.51 4.20
CA LYS A 108 -9.84 -2.10 4.77
C LYS A 108 -8.63 -1.72 3.92
N VAL A 109 -7.48 -1.51 4.58
CA VAL A 109 -6.24 -1.12 3.92
C VAL A 109 -5.34 -2.35 3.74
N GLN A 110 -5.12 -2.74 2.48
CA GLN A 110 -4.32 -3.91 2.14
C GLN A 110 -2.82 -3.69 2.41
N LYS A 111 -2.33 -2.50 2.08
CA LYS A 111 -0.93 -2.10 2.25
C LYS A 111 -0.81 -0.59 2.35
N MET A 112 0.19 -0.14 3.10
CA MET A 112 0.68 1.24 3.03
C MET A 112 2.09 1.26 2.45
N THR A 113 2.40 2.30 1.69
CA THR A 113 3.77 2.62 1.23
C THR A 113 4.10 4.04 1.66
N LEU A 114 5.22 4.19 2.37
CA LEU A 114 5.70 5.46 2.90
C LEU A 114 7.02 5.82 2.22
N ASN A 115 7.08 6.99 1.62
CA ASN A 115 8.26 7.49 0.97
C ASN A 115 8.78 8.73 1.70
N PHE A 116 10.10 8.84 1.79
CA PHE A 116 10.83 9.84 2.56
C PHE A 116 11.73 10.65 1.64
N TYR A 117 11.96 11.90 1.97
CA TYR A 117 12.90 12.75 1.24
C TYR A 117 14.04 13.21 2.16
N PRO A 118 15.22 13.54 1.60
CA PRO A 118 16.37 13.87 2.40
C PRO A 118 16.32 15.31 2.94
N ALA A 119 16.82 15.49 4.15
CA ALA A 119 17.24 16.77 4.69
C ALA A 119 18.55 17.24 4.03
N ALA A 120 19.03 18.43 4.40
CA ALA A 120 20.25 19.02 3.84
C ALA A 120 21.52 18.18 4.16
N ASP A 121 21.52 17.43 5.24
CA ASP A 121 22.61 16.52 5.65
C ASP A 121 22.51 15.12 5.02
N GLY A 122 21.49 14.89 4.18
CA GLY A 122 21.25 13.60 3.52
C GLY A 122 20.46 12.58 4.36
N THR A 123 20.14 12.89 5.62
CA THR A 123 19.26 12.03 6.42
C THR A 123 17.83 12.07 5.90
N LEU A 124 17.11 10.95 5.96
CA LEU A 124 15.72 10.89 5.52
C LEU A 124 14.79 11.41 6.63
N ILE A 125 14.07 12.49 6.33
CA ILE A 125 13.17 13.15 7.29
C ILE A 125 12.15 12.14 7.80
N ASP A 126 11.97 12.11 9.13
CA ASP A 126 11.02 11.26 9.87
C ASP A 126 11.18 9.73 9.71
N ARG A 127 12.03 9.25 8.78
CA ARG A 127 12.07 7.82 8.44
C ARG A 127 12.36 6.92 9.65
N GLU A 128 13.35 7.25 10.45
CA GLU A 128 13.72 6.40 11.61
C GLU A 128 12.66 6.46 12.72
N THR A 129 12.06 7.62 12.93
CA THR A 129 10.94 7.81 13.88
C THR A 129 9.73 6.96 13.46
N VAL A 130 9.36 7.02 12.18
CA VAL A 130 8.28 6.22 11.61
C VAL A 130 8.60 4.74 11.67
N ARG A 131 9.83 4.33 11.32
CA ARG A 131 10.25 2.93 11.38
C ARG A 131 10.12 2.36 12.79
N LYS A 132 10.61 3.06 13.81
CA LYS A 132 10.51 2.64 15.21
C LYS A 132 9.05 2.49 15.65
N PHE A 133 8.19 3.43 15.28
CA PHE A 133 6.76 3.38 15.58
C PHE A 133 6.11 2.15 14.93
N LEU A 134 6.34 1.91 13.64
CA LEU A 134 5.74 0.77 12.93
C LEU A 134 6.22 -0.58 13.47
N VAL A 135 7.53 -0.73 13.70
CA VAL A 135 8.12 -1.99 14.19
C VAL A 135 7.65 -2.33 15.62
N SER A 136 7.28 -1.34 16.42
CA SER A 136 6.72 -1.58 17.76
C SER A 136 5.31 -2.16 17.76
N ASN A 137 4.61 -2.14 16.62
CA ASN A 137 3.26 -2.68 16.51
C ASN A 137 3.29 -4.15 16.02
N PRO A 138 2.96 -5.14 16.88
CA PRO A 138 3.03 -6.56 16.50
C PRO A 138 1.93 -7.00 15.52
N SER A 139 0.90 -6.17 15.30
CA SER A 139 -0.21 -6.48 14.39
C SER A 139 0.11 -6.17 12.93
N ILE A 140 1.28 -5.59 12.63
CA ILE A 140 1.74 -5.29 11.28
C ILE A 140 3.14 -5.84 11.02
N THR A 141 3.43 -6.11 9.75
CA THR A 141 4.77 -6.40 9.26
C THR A 141 5.27 -5.23 8.43
N THR A 142 6.45 -4.71 8.80
CA THR A 142 7.10 -3.60 8.10
C THR A 142 8.30 -4.12 7.32
N VAL A 143 8.39 -3.76 6.04
CA VAL A 143 9.51 -4.09 5.16
C VAL A 143 10.09 -2.82 4.53
N CYS A 144 11.38 -2.86 4.21
CA CYS A 144 12.03 -1.83 3.42
C CYS A 144 11.94 -2.24 1.94
N GLY A 145 11.35 -1.38 1.14
CA GLY A 145 11.28 -1.55 -0.31
C GLY A 145 12.38 -0.77 -1.04
N GLY A 146 12.17 -0.48 -2.33
CA GLY A 146 13.09 0.32 -3.13
C GLY A 146 13.18 1.77 -2.66
N TYR A 147 14.33 2.41 -2.88
CA TYR A 147 14.57 3.83 -2.56
C TYR A 147 14.34 4.18 -1.09
N ASN A 148 14.68 3.24 -0.18
CA ASN A 148 14.54 3.43 1.27
C ASN A 148 13.12 3.71 1.78
N ASN A 149 12.09 3.38 0.99
CA ASN A 149 10.71 3.47 1.47
C ASN A 149 10.44 2.44 2.59
N LEU A 150 9.34 2.61 3.28
CA LEU A 150 8.79 1.61 4.18
C LEU A 150 7.42 1.18 3.65
N GLU A 151 7.18 -0.12 3.67
CA GLU A 151 5.88 -0.69 3.37
C GLU A 151 5.40 -1.49 4.57
N PHE A 152 4.10 -1.45 4.85
CA PHE A 152 3.53 -2.31 5.88
C PHE A 152 2.17 -2.87 5.49
N THR A 153 1.90 -4.06 6.01
CA THR A 153 0.69 -4.86 5.84
C THR A 153 0.29 -5.45 7.19
N ARG A 154 -0.83 -6.14 7.27
CA ARG A 154 -1.10 -7.01 8.42
C ARG A 154 0.09 -7.97 8.65
N ALA A 155 0.34 -8.31 9.91
CA ALA A 155 1.49 -9.14 10.30
C ALA A 155 1.50 -10.53 9.64
N ASP A 156 0.32 -11.09 9.41
CA ASP A 156 0.11 -12.41 8.79
C ASP A 156 -0.03 -12.34 7.25
N ALA A 157 0.09 -11.16 6.65
CA ALA A 157 0.04 -10.98 5.19
C ALA A 157 1.45 -10.92 4.61
N ASN A 158 1.78 -11.89 3.76
CA ASN A 158 3.03 -11.91 2.99
C ASN A 158 2.86 -12.65 1.66
N LYS A 159 3.83 -12.50 0.75
CA LYS A 159 3.78 -13.10 -0.59
C LYS A 159 3.63 -14.62 -0.57
N GLY A 160 4.25 -15.31 0.40
CA GLY A 160 4.15 -16.77 0.54
C GLY A 160 2.75 -17.21 0.97
N VAL A 161 2.12 -16.48 1.91
CA VAL A 161 0.73 -16.71 2.30
C VAL A 161 -0.21 -16.46 1.12
N GLY A 162 -0.03 -15.36 0.39
CA GLY A 162 -0.82 -15.05 -0.81
C GLY A 162 -0.73 -16.16 -1.87
N LEU A 163 0.48 -16.66 -2.14
CA LEU A 163 0.67 -17.77 -3.09
C LEU A 163 -0.03 -19.06 -2.66
N ARG A 164 0.08 -19.40 -1.39
CA ARG A 164 -0.60 -20.58 -0.82
C ARG A 164 -2.12 -20.45 -0.94
N LYS A 165 -2.66 -19.28 -0.60
CA LYS A 165 -4.10 -18.99 -0.74
C LYS A 165 -4.57 -19.06 -2.18
N LEU A 166 -3.80 -18.58 -3.13
CA LEU A 166 -4.11 -18.75 -4.55
C LEU A 166 -4.14 -20.22 -4.94
N ALA A 167 -3.16 -21.02 -4.50
CA ALA A 167 -3.13 -22.46 -4.79
C ALA A 167 -4.34 -23.20 -4.20
N GLU A 168 -4.76 -22.88 -2.97
CA GLU A 168 -5.99 -23.39 -2.35
C GLU A 168 -7.22 -23.06 -3.21
N ILE A 169 -7.40 -21.79 -3.59
CA ILE A 169 -8.52 -21.33 -4.42
C ILE A 169 -8.57 -22.07 -5.78
N LEU A 170 -7.42 -22.35 -6.38
CA LEU A 170 -7.33 -23.05 -7.66
C LEU A 170 -7.51 -24.57 -7.50
N GLY A 171 -7.07 -25.16 -6.39
CA GLY A 171 -7.27 -26.58 -6.06
C GLY A 171 -8.73 -26.94 -5.86
N ASP A 172 -9.52 -26.04 -5.27
CA ASP A 172 -10.95 -26.22 -5.03
C ASP A 172 -11.81 -26.03 -6.29
N ARG A 173 -11.21 -25.59 -7.41
CA ARG A 173 -11.88 -25.34 -8.70
C ARG A 173 -11.72 -26.51 -9.72
N LYS A 174 -11.34 -27.70 -9.28
CA LYS A 174 -11.25 -28.90 -10.13
C LYS A 174 -12.58 -29.58 -10.31
#